data_90b69e77efceac25c48dae363d192f09
#
_entry.id   90b69e77efceac25c48dae363d192f09
#
_cell.length_a   1.000
_cell.length_b   1.000
_cell.length_c   1.000
_cell.angle_alpha   90.00
_cell.angle_beta   90.00
_cell.angle_gamma   90.00
#
_symmetry.space_group_name_H-M   'P 1'
#
loop_
_entity.id
_entity.type
_entity.pdbx_description
1 polymer ?
#
loop_
_entity_poly.entity_id
_entity_poly.type
_entity_poly.pdbx_seq_one_letter_code
_entity_poly.pdbx_strand_id
1 'polypeptide(L)'
;MTTSNNAAQSWWIVTLLAAAVLMVTMGARQSMGLFVSPLNTATGLGIASINFSSAIGQFMWGAVQPFAGAVADRYGPGRVIAAGAIILSLGFAVTPYMSSSTGLTLTIGFLMAAGAGAGSFSVLIGAATQRLPAEKRGMSSGIINAGGSFGQFLFAPIVQKLISVTGWMGAMWTMAVVTLFTLPLAWLLRRKKSKKATTAEKPIDEIGIKAAVINALKDPSYLLLHAGFFTCGFHIAFLVTHLPGEVALCGLPANVASWSLAIIGLANIVGSLLAGWGVGKYRSKMILFWKYASRALLIGVYLLSPKTEVTFYLFAAGLGLTWLATVPPTAGVVGKLFGTRYLATLFGLTLFSHQVGGFFGAWLGGIAVTELGSYQMMWVADIALALLAAVANLPIKEAHVGALQRT
;
A
#
# COMPACT_ATOMS: atom_id res chain seq x y z
N MET A 1 -26.86 -27.81 -7.83
CA MET A 1 -26.79 -26.37 -8.18
C MET A 1 -26.67 -25.42 -6.98
N THR A 2 -26.93 -25.84 -5.74
CA THR A 2 -26.91 -24.98 -4.53
C THR A 2 -25.51 -24.73 -3.94
N THR A 3 -24.54 -25.60 -4.19
CA THR A 3 -23.16 -25.44 -3.64
C THR A 3 -22.33 -24.39 -4.35
N SER A 4 -22.56 -24.11 -5.64
CA SER A 4 -21.83 -23.10 -6.40
C SER A 4 -22.23 -21.67 -6.01
N ASN A 5 -23.49 -21.45 -5.64
CA ASN A 5 -23.98 -20.14 -5.21
C ASN A 5 -23.40 -19.71 -3.84
N ASN A 6 -23.25 -20.67 -2.90
CA ASN A 6 -22.69 -20.37 -1.58
C ASN A 6 -21.18 -20.04 -1.64
N ALA A 7 -20.42 -20.68 -2.52
CA ALA A 7 -19.00 -20.38 -2.69
C ALA A 7 -18.78 -19.03 -3.41
N ALA A 8 -19.62 -18.72 -4.41
CA ALA A 8 -19.59 -17.45 -5.12
C ALA A 8 -19.94 -16.26 -4.20
N GLN A 9 -20.93 -16.44 -3.33
CA GLN A 9 -21.35 -15.42 -2.36
C GLN A 9 -20.29 -15.20 -1.26
N SER A 10 -19.52 -16.23 -0.91
CA SER A 10 -18.49 -16.18 0.14
C SER A 10 -17.25 -15.36 -0.25
N TRP A 11 -16.78 -15.40 -1.51
CA TRP A 11 -15.55 -14.72 -1.91
C TRP A 11 -15.72 -13.20 -1.95
N TRP A 12 -16.87 -12.69 -2.40
CA TRP A 12 -17.18 -11.26 -2.40
C TRP A 12 -17.19 -10.68 -0.97
N ILE A 13 -17.78 -11.41 -0.02
CA ILE A 13 -17.85 -10.97 1.37
C ILE A 13 -16.45 -10.79 1.95
N VAL A 14 -15.57 -11.80 1.81
CA VAL A 14 -14.19 -11.71 2.31
C VAL A 14 -13.43 -10.56 1.65
N THR A 15 -13.60 -10.41 0.34
CA THR A 15 -12.95 -9.33 -0.43
C THR A 15 -13.42 -7.96 0.00
N LEU A 16 -14.72 -7.75 0.12
CA LEU A 16 -15.29 -6.46 0.51
C LEU A 16 -14.97 -6.11 1.97
N LEU A 17 -14.99 -7.08 2.88
CA LEU A 17 -14.57 -6.88 4.27
C LEU A 17 -13.09 -6.44 4.34
N ALA A 18 -12.21 -7.09 3.59
CA ALA A 18 -10.79 -6.72 3.53
C ALA A 18 -10.60 -5.34 2.88
N ALA A 19 -11.34 -5.04 1.80
CA ALA A 19 -11.33 -3.73 1.15
C ALA A 19 -11.82 -2.62 2.09
N ALA A 20 -12.87 -2.88 2.89
CA ALA A 20 -13.40 -1.93 3.87
C ALA A 20 -12.40 -1.65 5.00
N VAL A 21 -11.70 -2.68 5.52
CA VAL A 21 -10.62 -2.48 6.49
C VAL A 21 -9.51 -1.62 5.90
N LEU A 22 -9.06 -1.93 4.66
CA LEU A 22 -8.01 -1.15 4.01
C LEU A 22 -8.46 0.28 3.71
N MET A 23 -9.71 0.48 3.33
CA MET A 23 -10.31 1.81 3.13
C MET A 23 -10.19 2.67 4.38
N VAL A 24 -10.53 2.13 5.55
CA VAL A 24 -10.44 2.87 6.81
C VAL A 24 -8.98 3.12 7.20
N THR A 25 -8.13 2.11 7.17
CA THR A 25 -6.72 2.23 7.63
C THR A 25 -5.90 3.13 6.71
N MET A 26 -6.06 3.03 5.39
CA MET A 26 -5.39 3.89 4.41
C MET A 26 -5.97 5.30 4.40
N GLY A 27 -7.29 5.43 4.50
CA GLY A 27 -7.96 6.72 4.60
C GLY A 27 -7.51 7.51 5.83
N ALA A 28 -7.53 6.87 6.99
CA ALA A 28 -7.07 7.46 8.25
C ALA A 28 -5.59 7.91 8.16
N ARG A 29 -4.72 7.02 7.67
CA ARG A 29 -3.29 7.29 7.56
C ARG A 29 -2.98 8.43 6.58
N GLN A 30 -3.59 8.44 5.41
CA GLN A 30 -3.32 9.45 4.38
C GLN A 30 -3.89 10.83 4.73
N SER A 31 -4.90 10.89 5.59
CA SER A 31 -5.46 12.13 6.08
C SER A 31 -4.56 12.85 7.10
N MET A 32 -3.51 12.21 7.60
CA MET A 32 -2.60 12.82 8.60
C MET A 32 -1.93 14.10 8.11
N GLY A 33 -1.71 14.25 6.81
CA GLY A 33 -1.17 15.49 6.23
C GLY A 33 -2.03 16.73 6.54
N LEU A 34 -3.34 16.56 6.71
CA LEU A 34 -4.26 17.65 7.02
C LEU A 34 -4.10 18.19 8.45
N PHE A 35 -3.49 17.41 9.35
CA PHE A 35 -3.25 17.80 10.73
C PHE A 35 -1.93 18.53 10.94
N VAL A 36 -1.02 18.57 9.95
CA VAL A 36 0.32 19.18 10.10
C VAL A 36 0.22 20.65 10.48
N SER A 37 -0.57 21.45 9.76
CA SER A 37 -0.76 22.87 10.05
C SER A 37 -1.46 23.13 11.39
N PRO A 38 -2.60 22.48 11.71
CA PRO A 38 -3.23 22.61 13.03
C PRO A 38 -2.33 22.18 14.20
N LEU A 39 -1.58 21.09 14.07
CA LEU A 39 -0.61 20.64 15.07
C LEU A 39 0.50 21.67 15.27
N ASN A 40 1.04 22.22 14.17
CA ASN A 40 2.07 23.24 14.25
C ASN A 40 1.59 24.49 14.98
N THR A 41 0.37 24.95 14.66
CA THR A 41 -0.23 26.11 15.32
C THR A 41 -0.47 25.85 16.82
N ALA A 42 -0.90 24.64 17.18
CA ALA A 42 -1.22 24.31 18.57
C ALA A 42 0.02 24.02 19.42
N THR A 43 1.07 23.43 18.87
CA THR A 43 2.24 22.97 19.63
C THR A 43 3.46 23.89 19.50
N GLY A 44 3.55 24.69 18.42
CA GLY A 44 4.71 25.53 18.13
C GLY A 44 5.99 24.74 17.78
N LEU A 45 5.91 23.42 17.55
CA LEU A 45 7.09 22.54 17.35
C LEU A 45 7.79 22.73 16.01
N GLY A 46 7.18 23.45 15.08
CA GLY A 46 7.66 23.62 13.72
C GLY A 46 7.24 22.48 12.76
N ILE A 47 6.92 22.86 11.53
CA ILE A 47 6.47 21.94 10.48
C ILE A 47 7.49 20.83 10.20
N ALA A 48 8.78 21.15 10.27
CA ALA A 48 9.87 20.20 10.05
C ALA A 48 9.85 19.05 11.07
N SER A 49 9.61 19.35 12.35
CA SER A 49 9.53 18.36 13.42
C SER A 49 8.32 17.43 13.27
N ILE A 50 7.18 17.98 12.86
CA ILE A 50 5.95 17.20 12.62
C ILE A 50 6.11 16.32 11.39
N ASN A 51 6.69 16.85 10.32
CA ASN A 51 6.98 16.09 9.11
C ASN A 51 8.01 14.96 9.36
N PHE A 52 8.99 15.18 10.24
CA PHE A 52 9.92 14.14 10.67
C PHE A 52 9.19 12.98 11.35
N SER A 53 8.25 13.27 12.27
CA SER A 53 7.41 12.23 12.88
C SER A 53 6.59 11.46 11.85
N SER A 54 6.06 12.15 10.84
CA SER A 54 5.32 11.54 9.73
C SER A 54 6.23 10.68 8.83
N ALA A 55 7.46 11.09 8.58
CA ALA A 55 8.45 10.33 7.81
C ALA A 55 8.85 9.03 8.53
N ILE A 56 9.07 9.09 9.86
CA ILE A 56 9.25 7.89 10.66
C ILE A 56 8.03 6.98 10.55
N GLY A 57 6.80 7.54 10.59
CA GLY A 57 5.56 6.79 10.41
C GLY A 57 5.46 6.11 9.06
N GLN A 58 5.94 6.74 8.01
CA GLN A 58 5.99 6.15 6.67
C GLN A 58 6.90 4.91 6.64
N PHE A 59 8.10 5.02 7.21
CA PHE A 59 9.03 3.90 7.30
C PHE A 59 8.48 2.77 8.20
N MET A 60 8.00 3.10 9.40
CA MET A 60 7.47 2.15 10.38
C MET A 60 6.24 1.40 9.88
N TRP A 61 5.38 2.06 9.09
CA TRP A 61 4.25 1.40 8.44
C TRP A 61 4.69 0.24 7.53
N GLY A 62 5.80 0.40 6.81
CA GLY A 62 6.41 -0.67 6.03
C GLY A 62 7.09 -1.73 6.90
N ALA A 63 7.88 -1.29 7.90
CA ALA A 63 8.65 -2.18 8.76
C ALA A 63 7.78 -3.13 9.59
N VAL A 64 6.58 -2.69 9.99
CA VAL A 64 5.64 -3.51 10.76
C VAL A 64 4.99 -4.61 9.91
N GLN A 65 4.84 -4.43 8.61
CA GLN A 65 4.08 -5.36 7.77
C GLN A 65 4.61 -6.80 7.72
N PRO A 66 5.92 -7.09 7.61
CA PRO A 66 6.42 -8.46 7.71
C PRO A 66 6.08 -9.13 9.04
N PHE A 67 6.21 -8.39 10.14
CA PHE A 67 5.91 -8.90 11.49
C PHE A 67 4.41 -9.14 11.67
N ALA A 68 3.58 -8.16 11.29
CA ALA A 68 2.12 -8.30 11.29
C ALA A 68 1.68 -9.46 10.40
N GLY A 69 2.31 -9.63 9.23
CA GLY A 69 2.11 -10.76 8.34
C GLY A 69 2.46 -12.09 9.00
N ALA A 70 3.61 -12.18 9.67
CA ALA A 70 4.03 -13.38 10.36
C ALA A 70 3.07 -13.78 11.49
N VAL A 71 2.60 -12.81 12.26
CA VAL A 71 1.61 -13.04 13.33
C VAL A 71 0.26 -13.45 12.70
N ALA A 72 -0.13 -12.83 11.59
CA ALA A 72 -1.37 -13.15 10.88
C ALA A 72 -1.35 -14.55 10.27
N ASP A 73 -0.25 -14.95 9.64
CA ASP A 73 -0.07 -16.28 9.06
C ASP A 73 -0.09 -17.39 10.14
N ARG A 74 0.46 -17.10 11.33
CA ARG A 74 0.51 -18.06 12.43
C ARG A 74 -0.77 -18.11 13.28
N TYR A 75 -1.29 -16.94 13.67
CA TYR A 75 -2.36 -16.83 14.67
C TYR A 75 -3.71 -16.38 14.08
N GLY A 76 -3.72 -16.06 12.77
CA GLY A 76 -4.89 -15.63 12.02
C GLY A 76 -5.03 -14.11 11.91
N PRO A 77 -5.52 -13.61 10.76
CA PRO A 77 -5.55 -12.19 10.42
C PRO A 77 -6.47 -11.36 11.34
N GLY A 78 -7.59 -11.92 11.79
CA GLY A 78 -8.56 -11.16 12.58
C GLY A 78 -7.99 -10.60 13.89
N ARG A 79 -7.08 -11.34 14.55
CA ARG A 79 -6.42 -10.86 15.78
C ARG A 79 -5.47 -9.70 15.50
N VAL A 80 -4.73 -9.79 14.41
CA VAL A 80 -3.76 -8.77 14.00
C VAL A 80 -4.47 -7.48 13.59
N ILE A 81 -5.55 -7.60 12.79
CA ILE A 81 -6.37 -6.46 12.39
C ILE A 81 -7.02 -5.80 13.60
N ALA A 82 -7.55 -6.58 14.55
CA ALA A 82 -8.15 -6.05 15.77
C ALA A 82 -7.12 -5.33 16.66
N ALA A 83 -5.95 -5.92 16.87
CA ALA A 83 -4.85 -5.26 17.59
C ALA A 83 -4.41 -3.98 16.88
N GLY A 84 -4.27 -4.02 15.55
CA GLY A 84 -3.96 -2.86 14.72
C GLY A 84 -4.99 -1.74 14.85
N ALA A 85 -6.28 -2.08 14.85
CA ALA A 85 -7.37 -1.11 15.04
C ALA A 85 -7.29 -0.41 16.39
N ILE A 86 -7.04 -1.15 17.47
CA ILE A 86 -6.88 -0.60 18.81
C ILE A 86 -5.64 0.31 18.89
N ILE A 87 -4.50 -0.14 18.37
CA ILE A 87 -3.26 0.62 18.38
C ILE A 87 -3.42 1.91 17.55
N LEU A 88 -4.05 1.84 16.37
CA LEU A 88 -4.31 3.00 15.52
C LEU A 88 -5.25 3.99 16.21
N SER A 89 -6.33 3.49 16.81
CA SER A 89 -7.27 4.31 17.60
C SER A 89 -6.59 4.99 18.76
N LEU A 90 -5.77 4.28 19.54
CA LEU A 90 -4.98 4.86 20.63
C LEU A 90 -4.03 5.94 20.11
N GLY A 91 -3.36 5.71 18.97
CA GLY A 91 -2.53 6.72 18.33
C GLY A 91 -3.29 8.02 18.07
N PHE A 92 -4.46 7.94 17.45
CA PHE A 92 -5.33 9.11 17.23
C PHE A 92 -5.83 9.75 18.53
N ALA A 93 -6.24 8.94 19.52
CA ALA A 93 -6.80 9.44 20.77
C ALA A 93 -5.75 10.16 21.64
N VAL A 94 -4.50 9.70 21.62
CA VAL A 94 -3.42 10.21 22.48
C VAL A 94 -2.65 11.38 21.83
N THR A 95 -2.57 11.46 20.50
CA THR A 95 -1.85 12.54 19.79
C THR A 95 -2.26 13.95 20.23
N PRO A 96 -3.55 14.28 20.50
CA PRO A 96 -3.94 15.61 20.97
C PRO A 96 -3.28 16.07 22.28
N TYR A 97 -2.79 15.16 23.09
CA TYR A 97 -2.11 15.45 24.35
C TYR A 97 -0.59 15.58 24.23
N MET A 98 -0.05 15.38 23.02
CA MET A 98 1.39 15.43 22.79
C MET A 98 1.83 16.85 22.42
N SER A 99 2.66 17.45 23.29
CA SER A 99 3.23 18.79 23.12
C SER A 99 4.73 18.77 22.82
N SER A 100 5.33 17.59 22.62
CA SER A 100 6.76 17.44 22.31
C SER A 100 7.00 16.70 21.00
N SER A 101 8.12 16.95 20.34
CA SER A 101 8.53 16.24 19.11
C SER A 101 8.64 14.72 19.34
N THR A 102 9.20 14.32 20.47
CA THR A 102 9.28 12.90 20.85
C THR A 102 7.89 12.28 21.03
N GLY A 103 6.96 13.00 21.69
CA GLY A 103 5.57 12.54 21.86
C GLY A 103 4.87 12.34 20.52
N LEU A 104 5.00 13.30 19.59
CA LEU A 104 4.44 13.17 18.23
C LEU A 104 5.10 12.04 17.45
N THR A 105 6.40 11.84 17.59
CA THR A 105 7.10 10.72 16.96
C THR A 105 6.62 9.38 17.49
N LEU A 106 6.40 9.24 18.79
CA LEU A 106 5.86 8.02 19.38
C LEU A 106 4.42 7.75 18.96
N THR A 107 3.58 8.75 18.88
CA THR A 107 2.16 8.57 18.52
C THR A 107 1.97 8.44 17.00
N ILE A 108 2.44 9.40 16.21
CA ILE A 108 2.28 9.41 14.75
C ILE A 108 3.27 8.43 14.11
N GLY A 109 4.55 8.50 14.51
CA GLY A 109 5.63 7.72 13.91
C GLY A 109 5.55 6.23 14.24
N PHE A 110 5.19 5.84 15.45
CA PHE A 110 5.17 4.44 15.86
C PHE A 110 3.76 3.90 16.05
N LEU A 111 2.93 4.47 16.93
CA LEU A 111 1.63 3.91 17.26
C LEU A 111 0.69 3.87 16.05
N MET A 112 0.44 5.02 15.42
CA MET A 112 -0.45 5.08 14.26
C MET A 112 0.09 4.25 13.09
N ALA A 113 1.40 4.31 12.85
CA ALA A 113 2.03 3.57 11.77
C ALA A 113 1.94 2.06 11.98
N ALA A 114 2.23 1.58 13.20
CA ALA A 114 2.11 0.16 13.55
C ALA A 114 0.67 -0.33 13.45
N GLY A 115 -0.28 0.44 13.98
CA GLY A 115 -1.71 0.11 13.90
C GLY A 115 -2.22 0.04 12.47
N ALA A 116 -1.91 1.04 11.64
CA ALA A 116 -2.28 1.04 10.23
C ALA A 116 -1.57 -0.07 9.43
N GLY A 117 -0.30 -0.37 9.75
CA GLY A 117 0.48 -1.46 9.13
C GLY A 117 -0.10 -2.84 9.39
N ALA A 118 -0.65 -3.07 10.58
CA ALA A 118 -1.30 -4.33 10.95
C ALA A 118 -2.64 -4.54 10.20
N GLY A 119 -3.32 -3.48 9.78
CA GLY A 119 -4.52 -3.52 8.94
C GLY A 119 -4.24 -3.18 7.47
N SER A 120 -3.06 -3.51 6.93
CA SER A 120 -2.59 -3.11 5.61
C SER A 120 -2.63 -4.24 4.58
N PHE A 121 -2.08 -3.96 3.41
CA PHE A 121 -2.11 -4.82 2.22
C PHE A 121 -1.66 -6.25 2.50
N SER A 122 -0.53 -6.45 3.20
CA SER A 122 0.04 -7.77 3.42
C SER A 122 -0.89 -8.70 4.19
N VAL A 123 -1.46 -8.22 5.29
CA VAL A 123 -2.36 -8.99 6.14
C VAL A 123 -3.70 -9.24 5.42
N LEU A 124 -4.26 -8.22 4.77
CA LEU A 124 -5.58 -8.30 4.14
C LEU A 124 -5.57 -9.14 2.86
N ILE A 125 -4.57 -8.95 2.00
CA ILE A 125 -4.41 -9.76 0.78
C ILE A 125 -4.04 -11.20 1.15
N GLY A 126 -3.16 -11.40 2.14
CA GLY A 126 -2.84 -12.71 2.67
C GLY A 126 -4.08 -13.44 3.20
N ALA A 127 -4.89 -12.75 4.01
CA ALA A 127 -6.13 -13.29 4.57
C ALA A 127 -7.17 -13.66 3.49
N ALA A 128 -7.31 -12.83 2.46
CA ALA A 128 -8.23 -13.09 1.36
C ALA A 128 -7.73 -14.27 0.50
N THR A 129 -6.48 -14.25 0.06
CA THR A 129 -5.91 -15.28 -0.82
C THR A 129 -5.89 -16.68 -0.21
N GLN A 130 -5.71 -16.81 1.11
CA GLN A 130 -5.78 -18.10 1.80
C GLN A 130 -7.19 -18.73 1.79
N ARG A 131 -8.23 -17.93 1.55
CA ARG A 131 -9.64 -18.37 1.60
C ARG A 131 -10.28 -18.51 0.23
N LEU A 132 -9.62 -18.01 -0.80
CA LEU A 132 -10.19 -17.87 -2.13
C LEU A 132 -9.59 -18.88 -3.11
N PRO A 133 -10.39 -19.41 -4.05
CA PRO A 133 -9.88 -20.22 -5.15
C PRO A 133 -8.93 -19.38 -6.00
N ALA A 134 -7.98 -20.05 -6.65
CA ALA A 134 -6.87 -19.41 -7.37
C ALA A 134 -7.34 -18.36 -8.39
N GLU A 135 -8.45 -18.63 -9.10
CA GLU A 135 -9.01 -17.78 -10.15
C GLU A 135 -9.54 -16.44 -9.62
N LYS A 136 -9.91 -16.38 -8.33
CA LYS A 136 -10.48 -15.19 -7.69
C LYS A 136 -9.46 -14.32 -6.94
N ARG A 137 -8.26 -14.85 -6.65
CA ARG A 137 -7.23 -14.18 -5.84
C ARG A 137 -6.77 -12.88 -6.45
N GLY A 138 -6.52 -12.85 -7.76
CA GLY A 138 -6.09 -11.65 -8.46
C GLY A 138 -7.13 -10.53 -8.39
N MET A 139 -8.38 -10.83 -8.74
CA MET A 139 -9.48 -9.85 -8.68
C MET A 139 -9.71 -9.36 -7.25
N SER A 140 -9.69 -10.27 -6.27
CA SER A 140 -9.81 -9.90 -4.85
C SER A 140 -8.69 -8.93 -4.42
N SER A 141 -7.44 -9.20 -4.77
CA SER A 141 -6.32 -8.29 -4.49
C SER A 141 -6.50 -6.92 -5.15
N GLY A 142 -7.01 -6.89 -6.38
CA GLY A 142 -7.33 -5.64 -7.09
C GLY A 142 -8.42 -4.83 -6.39
N ILE A 143 -9.50 -5.48 -5.94
CA ILE A 143 -10.62 -4.82 -5.22
C ILE A 143 -10.16 -4.32 -3.85
N ILE A 144 -9.36 -5.10 -3.12
CA ILE A 144 -8.79 -4.69 -1.83
C ILE A 144 -7.93 -3.44 -2.03
N ASN A 145 -7.04 -3.44 -3.04
CA ASN A 145 -6.19 -2.30 -3.34
C ASN A 145 -6.99 -1.05 -3.76
N ALA A 146 -8.02 -1.23 -4.59
CA ALA A 146 -8.95 -0.17 -4.97
C ALA A 146 -9.68 0.42 -3.75
N GLY A 147 -10.05 -0.42 -2.78
CA GLY A 147 -10.63 0.01 -1.50
C GLY A 147 -9.72 0.94 -0.72
N GLY A 148 -8.41 0.65 -0.67
CA GLY A 148 -7.42 1.55 -0.06
C GLY A 148 -7.37 2.92 -0.73
N SER A 149 -7.35 2.96 -2.07
CA SER A 149 -7.35 4.22 -2.85
C SER A 149 -8.66 5.00 -2.69
N PHE A 150 -9.78 4.30 -2.63
CA PHE A 150 -11.08 4.91 -2.36
C PHE A 150 -11.12 5.52 -0.95
N GLY A 151 -10.49 4.86 0.04
CA GLY A 151 -10.33 5.41 1.39
C GLY A 151 -9.56 6.72 1.40
N GLN A 152 -8.45 6.82 0.69
CA GLN A 152 -7.70 8.06 0.56
C GLN A 152 -8.56 9.19 -0.02
N PHE A 153 -9.32 8.91 -1.07
CA PHE A 153 -10.21 9.87 -1.70
C PHE A 153 -11.34 10.31 -0.77
N LEU A 154 -11.96 9.37 -0.06
CA LEU A 154 -13.13 9.63 0.78
C LEU A 154 -12.78 10.36 2.08
N PHE A 155 -11.70 9.93 2.76
CA PHE A 155 -11.37 10.44 4.08
C PHE A 155 -10.85 11.87 4.07
N ALA A 156 -10.13 12.30 3.04
CA ALA A 156 -9.56 13.64 2.99
C ALA A 156 -10.61 14.74 3.14
N PRO A 157 -11.69 14.82 2.36
CA PRO A 157 -12.72 15.84 2.54
C PRO A 157 -13.51 15.69 3.85
N ILE A 158 -13.74 14.45 4.31
CA ILE A 158 -14.42 14.19 5.59
C ILE A 158 -13.60 14.73 6.76
N VAL A 159 -12.30 14.41 6.81
CA VAL A 159 -11.40 14.86 7.88
C VAL A 159 -11.22 16.38 7.82
N GLN A 160 -11.08 16.97 6.64
CA GLN A 160 -11.02 18.42 6.48
C GLN A 160 -12.28 19.10 7.04
N LYS A 161 -13.45 18.54 6.76
CA LYS A 161 -14.73 19.04 7.31
C LYS A 161 -14.80 18.85 8.83
N LEU A 162 -14.35 17.72 9.35
CA LEU A 162 -14.28 17.49 10.79
C LEU A 162 -13.36 18.54 11.48
N ILE A 163 -12.18 18.79 10.92
CA ILE A 163 -11.25 19.80 11.45
C ILE A 163 -11.94 21.18 11.48
N SER A 164 -12.68 21.54 10.43
CA SER A 164 -13.36 22.85 10.37
C SER A 164 -14.51 23.00 11.34
N VAL A 165 -15.19 21.90 11.73
CA VAL A 165 -16.38 21.94 12.58
C VAL A 165 -16.04 21.66 14.05
N THR A 166 -15.19 20.67 14.32
CA THR A 166 -14.89 20.20 15.70
C THR A 166 -13.49 20.59 16.18
N GLY A 167 -12.74 21.29 15.33
CA GLY A 167 -11.32 21.50 15.54
C GLY A 167 -10.47 20.26 15.31
N TRP A 168 -9.17 20.40 15.27
CA TRP A 168 -8.24 19.31 14.98
C TRP A 168 -8.25 18.20 16.05
N MET A 169 -8.41 18.53 17.32
CA MET A 169 -8.52 17.54 18.42
C MET A 169 -9.80 16.72 18.29
N GLY A 170 -10.94 17.35 18.04
CA GLY A 170 -12.21 16.66 17.82
C GLY A 170 -12.18 15.75 16.58
N ALA A 171 -11.54 16.22 15.52
CA ALA A 171 -11.30 15.40 14.33
C ALA A 171 -10.42 14.18 14.64
N MET A 172 -9.35 14.32 15.43
CA MET A 172 -8.51 13.19 15.88
C MET A 172 -9.29 12.17 16.69
N TRP A 173 -10.10 12.60 17.67
CA TRP A 173 -10.93 11.69 18.47
C TRP A 173 -12.01 11.01 17.63
N THR A 174 -12.60 11.72 16.68
CA THR A 174 -13.54 11.11 15.71
C THR A 174 -12.83 10.03 14.89
N MET A 175 -11.61 10.29 14.42
CA MET A 175 -10.81 9.29 13.71
C MET A 175 -10.45 8.10 14.59
N ALA A 176 -10.19 8.31 15.90
CA ALA A 176 -9.99 7.22 16.84
C ALA A 176 -11.22 6.30 16.90
N VAL A 177 -12.43 6.85 16.98
CA VAL A 177 -13.66 6.08 16.97
C VAL A 177 -13.89 5.39 15.61
N VAL A 178 -13.70 6.10 14.50
CA VAL A 178 -13.87 5.56 13.14
C VAL A 178 -12.97 4.37 12.89
N THR A 179 -11.72 4.40 13.35
CA THR A 179 -10.80 3.27 13.18
C THR A 179 -11.23 2.02 13.96
N LEU A 180 -11.98 2.15 15.07
CA LEU A 180 -12.55 1.02 15.81
C LEU A 180 -13.65 0.30 15.04
N PHE A 181 -14.29 0.91 14.03
CA PHE A 181 -15.23 0.21 13.17
C PHE A 181 -14.59 -0.93 12.36
N THR A 182 -13.26 -0.99 12.30
CA THR A 182 -12.56 -2.15 11.75
C THR A 182 -12.59 -3.38 12.67
N LEU A 183 -12.93 -3.25 13.97
CA LEU A 183 -13.05 -4.37 14.91
C LEU A 183 -14.11 -5.42 14.52
N PRO A 184 -15.39 -5.03 14.24
CA PRO A 184 -16.38 -5.99 13.76
C PRO A 184 -15.97 -6.63 12.44
N LEU A 185 -15.30 -5.88 11.52
CA LEU A 185 -14.79 -6.43 10.27
C LEU A 185 -13.67 -7.44 10.53
N ALA A 186 -12.77 -7.16 11.47
CA ALA A 186 -11.72 -8.07 11.91
C ALA A 186 -12.29 -9.37 12.48
N TRP A 187 -13.38 -9.28 13.24
CA TRP A 187 -14.07 -10.45 13.78
C TRP A 187 -14.63 -11.36 12.69
N LEU A 188 -15.20 -10.78 11.63
CA LEU A 188 -15.69 -11.53 10.46
C LEU A 188 -14.55 -12.13 9.63
N LEU A 189 -13.37 -11.49 9.62
CA LEU A 189 -12.16 -11.99 8.96
C LEU A 189 -11.38 -13.01 9.81
N ARG A 190 -11.87 -13.42 10.99
CA ARG A 190 -11.23 -14.46 11.80
C ARG A 190 -11.20 -15.79 11.05
N ARG A 191 -10.11 -16.52 11.21
CA ARG A 191 -9.99 -17.89 10.72
C ARG A 191 -11.03 -18.75 11.44
N LYS A 192 -12.07 -19.22 10.73
CA LYS A 192 -12.94 -20.26 11.30
C LYS A 192 -12.06 -21.49 11.54
N LYS A 193 -12.02 -22.01 12.78
CA LYS A 193 -11.44 -23.31 13.04
C LYS A 193 -12.14 -24.31 12.12
N SER A 194 -11.43 -24.82 11.11
CA SER A 194 -11.94 -25.94 10.34
C SER A 194 -12.16 -27.09 11.33
N LYS A 195 -13.39 -27.51 11.48
CA LYS A 195 -13.68 -28.80 12.12
C LYS A 195 -12.91 -29.81 11.30
N LYS A 196 -11.90 -30.46 11.95
CA LYS A 196 -11.17 -31.63 11.51
C LYS A 196 -11.31 -31.95 10.00
N ALA A 197 -10.28 -31.68 9.21
CA ALA A 197 -10.01 -32.53 8.07
C ALA A 197 -9.74 -33.92 8.67
N THR A 198 -10.77 -34.75 8.64
CA THR A 198 -10.65 -36.18 8.90
C THR A 198 -9.84 -36.76 7.75
N THR A 199 -8.80 -37.47 8.11
CA THR A 199 -8.03 -38.46 7.34
C THR A 199 -7.11 -37.96 6.22
N ALA A 200 -5.82 -38.22 6.49
CA ALA A 200 -4.81 -38.79 5.62
C ALA A 200 -4.36 -37.96 4.41
N GLU A 201 -3.59 -36.94 4.69
CA GLU A 201 -2.31 -36.75 4.01
C GLU A 201 -1.36 -36.21 5.08
N LYS A 202 -0.28 -36.95 5.38
CA LYS A 202 0.83 -36.46 6.19
C LYS A 202 1.32 -35.17 5.55
N PRO A 203 1.43 -34.05 6.29
CA PRO A 203 2.00 -32.84 5.71
C PRO A 203 3.43 -33.17 5.28
N ILE A 204 3.67 -33.10 3.99
CA ILE A 204 5.03 -32.98 3.44
C ILE A 204 5.70 -31.86 4.24
N ASP A 205 6.82 -32.13 4.85
CA ASP A 205 7.69 -31.31 5.69
C ASP A 205 7.16 -29.90 6.01
N GLU A 206 6.67 -29.70 7.23
CA GLU A 206 6.20 -28.38 7.68
C GLU A 206 7.39 -27.42 7.81
N ILE A 207 7.76 -26.81 6.69
CA ILE A 207 8.74 -25.72 6.70
C ILE A 207 8.19 -24.61 7.59
N GLY A 208 8.88 -24.35 8.71
CA GLY A 208 8.51 -23.26 9.62
C GLY A 208 8.67 -21.89 8.94
N ILE A 209 7.99 -20.86 9.46
CA ILE A 209 8.00 -19.49 8.89
C ILE A 209 9.43 -18.94 8.71
N LYS A 210 10.35 -19.23 9.64
CA LYS A 210 11.75 -18.81 9.54
C LYS A 210 12.44 -19.42 8.32
N ALA A 211 12.25 -20.72 8.10
CA ALA A 211 12.82 -21.42 6.96
C ALA A 211 12.18 -20.96 5.65
N ALA A 212 10.85 -20.68 5.63
CA ALA A 212 10.17 -20.12 4.46
C ALA A 212 10.74 -18.75 4.07
N VAL A 213 11.00 -17.87 5.04
CA VAL A 213 11.62 -16.56 4.80
C VAL A 213 13.06 -16.72 4.30
N ILE A 214 13.87 -17.57 4.93
CA ILE A 214 15.26 -17.80 4.50
C ILE A 214 15.30 -18.36 3.06
N ASN A 215 14.43 -19.32 2.74
CA ASN A 215 14.35 -19.90 1.40
C ASN A 215 13.89 -18.86 0.37
N ALA A 216 12.91 -18.04 0.72
CA ALA A 216 12.46 -16.97 -0.17
C ALA A 216 13.56 -15.94 -0.45
N LEU A 217 14.32 -15.52 0.57
CA LEU A 217 15.43 -14.58 0.41
C LEU A 217 16.63 -15.15 -0.37
N LYS A 218 16.68 -16.46 -0.60
CA LYS A 218 17.66 -17.11 -1.48
C LYS A 218 17.15 -17.26 -2.93
N ASP A 219 15.87 -17.06 -3.17
CA ASP A 219 15.27 -17.20 -4.50
C ASP A 219 15.54 -15.94 -5.35
N PRO A 220 16.26 -16.07 -6.50
CA PRO A 220 16.54 -14.92 -7.34
C PRO A 220 15.29 -14.21 -7.88
N SER A 221 14.20 -14.96 -8.16
CA SER A 221 12.95 -14.38 -8.63
C SER A 221 12.31 -13.47 -7.56
N TYR A 222 12.45 -13.86 -6.30
CA TYR A 222 11.95 -13.05 -5.18
C TYR A 222 12.80 -11.79 -4.97
N LEU A 223 14.13 -11.89 -5.08
CA LEU A 223 15.02 -10.73 -4.98
C LEU A 223 14.79 -9.72 -6.10
N LEU A 224 14.57 -10.20 -7.34
CA LEU A 224 14.20 -9.36 -8.47
C LEU A 224 12.86 -8.66 -8.27
N LEU A 225 11.90 -9.36 -7.66
CA LEU A 225 10.61 -8.77 -7.29
C LEU A 225 10.76 -7.66 -6.25
N HIS A 226 11.65 -7.84 -5.26
CA HIS A 226 11.99 -6.80 -4.28
C HIS A 226 12.61 -5.57 -4.94
N ALA A 227 13.53 -5.74 -5.88
CA ALA A 227 14.13 -4.64 -6.62
C ALA A 227 13.09 -3.85 -7.42
N GLY A 228 12.17 -4.55 -8.12
CA GLY A 228 11.07 -3.90 -8.83
C GLY A 228 10.14 -3.14 -7.88
N PHE A 229 9.82 -3.73 -6.73
CA PHE A 229 8.88 -3.10 -5.79
C PHE A 229 9.52 -1.96 -4.98
N PHE A 230 10.82 -1.99 -4.75
CA PHE A 230 11.62 -0.85 -4.27
C PHE A 230 11.46 0.35 -5.20
N THR A 231 11.60 0.15 -6.51
CA THR A 231 11.41 1.20 -7.52
C THR A 231 10.01 1.80 -7.47
N CYS A 232 8.99 0.97 -7.25
CA CYS A 232 7.63 1.47 -7.09
C CYS A 232 7.52 2.42 -5.89
N GLY A 233 8.13 2.07 -4.75
CA GLY A 233 8.16 2.91 -3.57
C GLY A 233 8.87 4.23 -3.79
N PHE A 234 10.05 4.18 -4.43
CA PHE A 234 10.83 5.36 -4.81
C PHE A 234 9.99 6.35 -5.62
N HIS A 235 9.38 5.86 -6.69
CA HIS A 235 8.54 6.65 -7.59
C HIS A 235 7.35 7.29 -6.84
N ILE A 236 6.61 6.49 -6.08
CA ILE A 236 5.40 6.96 -5.37
C ILE A 236 5.75 8.04 -4.36
N ALA A 237 6.78 7.82 -3.55
CA ALA A 237 7.14 8.78 -2.52
C ALA A 237 7.75 10.06 -3.10
N PHE A 238 8.57 9.94 -4.14
CA PHE A 238 9.08 11.10 -4.87
C PHE A 238 7.92 11.96 -5.38
N LEU A 239 6.97 11.37 -6.09
CA LEU A 239 5.83 12.11 -6.64
C LEU A 239 4.92 12.73 -5.58
N VAL A 240 4.50 11.94 -4.58
CA VAL A 240 3.59 12.46 -3.54
C VAL A 240 4.22 13.62 -2.78
N THR A 241 5.53 13.56 -2.54
CA THR A 241 6.23 14.56 -1.75
C THR A 241 6.56 15.81 -2.58
N HIS A 242 6.98 15.61 -3.84
CA HIS A 242 7.61 16.69 -4.62
C HIS A 242 6.77 17.21 -5.81
N LEU A 243 5.64 16.56 -6.15
CA LEU A 243 4.75 17.06 -7.21
C LEU A 243 4.26 18.49 -6.97
N PRO A 244 3.90 18.91 -5.73
CA PRO A 244 3.57 20.31 -5.49
C PRO A 244 4.74 21.27 -5.77
N GLY A 245 5.96 20.87 -5.42
CA GLY A 245 7.17 21.64 -5.72
C GLY A 245 7.46 21.73 -7.21
N GLU A 246 7.29 20.63 -7.96
CA GLU A 246 7.44 20.61 -9.41
C GLU A 246 6.43 21.53 -10.11
N VAL A 247 5.15 21.49 -9.68
CA VAL A 247 4.11 22.40 -10.18
C VAL A 247 4.47 23.86 -9.92
N ALA A 248 4.97 24.17 -8.73
CA ALA A 248 5.39 25.52 -8.37
C ALA A 248 6.60 26.00 -9.18
N LEU A 249 7.59 25.14 -9.41
CA LEU A 249 8.76 25.44 -10.27
C LEU A 249 8.36 25.70 -11.72
N CYS A 250 7.27 25.09 -12.19
CA CYS A 250 6.71 25.36 -13.52
C CYS A 250 5.85 26.63 -13.56
N GLY A 251 5.71 27.39 -12.47
CA GLY A 251 4.93 28.62 -12.39
C GLY A 251 3.41 28.40 -12.43
N LEU A 252 2.94 27.18 -12.13
CA LEU A 252 1.53 26.80 -12.14
C LEU A 252 0.86 26.96 -10.77
N PRO A 253 -0.46 27.22 -10.72
CA PRO A 253 -1.19 27.33 -9.47
C PRO A 253 -1.16 26.04 -8.62
N ALA A 254 -1.17 26.17 -7.29
CA ALA A 254 -1.10 25.04 -6.35
C ALA A 254 -2.28 24.03 -6.50
N ASN A 255 -3.43 24.48 -7.01
CA ASN A 255 -4.56 23.60 -7.28
C ASN A 255 -4.24 22.52 -8.34
N VAL A 256 -3.30 22.78 -9.27
CA VAL A 256 -2.86 21.81 -10.27
C VAL A 256 -2.25 20.58 -9.60
N ALA A 257 -1.43 20.76 -8.57
CA ALA A 257 -0.87 19.66 -7.81
C ALA A 257 -1.96 18.85 -7.07
N SER A 258 -2.90 19.54 -6.43
CA SER A 258 -3.99 18.89 -5.69
C SER A 258 -4.90 18.08 -6.61
N TRP A 259 -5.29 18.63 -7.76
CA TRP A 259 -6.07 17.91 -8.75
C TRP A 259 -5.30 16.75 -9.38
N SER A 260 -4.01 16.92 -9.65
CA SER A 260 -3.16 15.83 -10.15
C SER A 260 -3.12 14.65 -9.18
N LEU A 261 -2.93 14.90 -7.89
CA LEU A 261 -2.96 13.84 -6.85
C LEU A 261 -4.33 13.16 -6.75
N ALA A 262 -5.42 13.93 -6.87
CA ALA A 262 -6.78 13.39 -6.90
C ALA A 262 -7.02 12.49 -8.13
N ILE A 263 -6.58 12.93 -9.32
CA ILE A 263 -6.66 12.16 -10.57
C ILE A 263 -5.84 10.87 -10.47
N ILE A 264 -4.62 10.92 -9.91
CA ILE A 264 -3.82 9.73 -9.65
C ILE A 264 -4.61 8.72 -8.80
N GLY A 265 -5.22 9.18 -7.70
CA GLY A 265 -6.00 8.32 -6.80
C GLY A 265 -7.19 7.67 -7.50
N LEU A 266 -7.95 8.44 -8.26
CA LEU A 266 -9.11 7.95 -9.00
C LEU A 266 -8.72 6.97 -10.11
N ALA A 267 -7.70 7.30 -10.92
CA ALA A 267 -7.20 6.44 -11.98
C ALA A 267 -6.59 5.14 -11.41
N ASN A 268 -6.01 5.20 -10.19
CA ASN A 268 -5.46 4.01 -9.52
C ASN A 268 -6.55 2.99 -9.14
N ILE A 269 -7.77 3.40 -8.88
CA ILE A 269 -8.89 2.47 -8.67
C ILE A 269 -9.06 1.61 -9.91
N VAL A 270 -9.15 2.25 -11.08
CA VAL A 270 -9.28 1.54 -12.38
C VAL A 270 -8.05 0.67 -12.65
N GLY A 271 -6.85 1.23 -12.46
CA GLY A 271 -5.60 0.51 -12.65
C GLY A 271 -5.48 -0.75 -11.79
N SER A 272 -5.92 -0.68 -10.54
CA SER A 272 -5.92 -1.79 -9.58
C SER A 272 -6.89 -2.90 -9.95
N LEU A 273 -8.09 -2.54 -10.39
CA LEU A 273 -9.09 -3.50 -10.84
C LEU A 273 -8.64 -4.23 -12.11
N LEU A 274 -8.09 -3.47 -13.09
CA LEU A 274 -7.53 -4.05 -14.31
C LEU A 274 -6.35 -4.98 -14.03
N ALA A 275 -5.44 -4.59 -13.12
CA ALA A 275 -4.32 -5.42 -12.72
C ALA A 275 -4.79 -6.69 -12.00
N GLY A 276 -5.75 -6.58 -11.09
CA GLY A 276 -6.34 -7.71 -10.38
C GLY A 276 -7.02 -8.71 -11.32
N TRP A 277 -7.77 -8.19 -12.31
CA TRP A 277 -8.35 -9.02 -13.37
C TRP A 277 -7.25 -9.70 -14.22
N GLY A 278 -6.22 -8.94 -14.58
CA GLY A 278 -5.11 -9.43 -15.39
C GLY A 278 -4.33 -10.56 -14.72
N VAL A 279 -4.13 -10.51 -13.38
CA VAL A 279 -3.44 -11.58 -12.62
C VAL A 279 -4.10 -12.94 -12.79
N GLY A 280 -5.43 -12.97 -12.98
CA GLY A 280 -6.18 -14.20 -13.24
C GLY A 280 -6.04 -14.76 -14.67
N LYS A 281 -5.57 -13.94 -15.63
CA LYS A 281 -5.51 -14.30 -17.05
C LYS A 281 -4.09 -14.35 -17.62
N TYR A 282 -3.21 -13.52 -17.10
CA TYR A 282 -1.86 -13.34 -17.63
C TYR A 282 -0.80 -13.64 -16.56
N ARG A 283 0.44 -13.81 -16.99
CA ARG A 283 1.57 -13.91 -16.07
C ARG A 283 1.77 -12.59 -15.33
N SER A 284 1.79 -12.64 -14.00
CA SER A 284 1.92 -11.44 -13.15
C SER A 284 3.21 -10.68 -13.44
N LYS A 285 4.32 -11.36 -13.75
CA LYS A 285 5.59 -10.75 -14.15
C LYS A 285 5.47 -9.88 -15.40
N MET A 286 4.65 -10.31 -16.39
CA MET A 286 4.41 -9.52 -17.61
C MET A 286 3.56 -8.29 -17.32
N ILE A 287 2.61 -8.40 -16.40
CA ILE A 287 1.83 -7.24 -15.95
C ILE A 287 2.78 -6.23 -15.28
N LEU A 288 3.69 -6.70 -14.41
CA LEU A 288 4.69 -5.84 -13.77
C LEU A 288 5.63 -5.20 -14.81
N PHE A 289 6.15 -5.98 -15.76
CA PHE A 289 6.97 -5.46 -16.86
C PHE A 289 6.28 -4.28 -17.56
N TRP A 290 5.05 -4.48 -18.04
CA TRP A 290 4.32 -3.43 -18.75
C TRP A 290 3.97 -2.23 -17.87
N LYS A 291 3.68 -2.46 -16.57
CA LYS A 291 3.43 -1.36 -15.62
C LYS A 291 4.67 -0.47 -15.43
N TYR A 292 5.84 -1.06 -15.27
CA TYR A 292 7.08 -0.29 -15.13
C TYR A 292 7.53 0.33 -16.45
N ALA A 293 7.43 -0.39 -17.56
CA ALA A 293 7.79 0.14 -18.89
C ALA A 293 6.88 1.32 -19.30
N SER A 294 5.56 1.20 -19.10
CA SER A 294 4.63 2.30 -19.38
C SER A 294 4.87 3.50 -18.48
N ARG A 295 5.28 3.29 -17.22
CA ARG A 295 5.67 4.38 -16.31
C ARG A 295 6.88 5.14 -16.82
N ALA A 296 7.95 4.44 -17.24
CA ALA A 296 9.11 5.06 -17.83
C ALA A 296 8.76 5.89 -19.08
N LEU A 297 7.90 5.33 -19.94
CA LEU A 297 7.40 6.04 -21.13
C LEU A 297 6.59 7.30 -20.75
N LEU A 298 5.68 7.20 -19.79
CA LEU A 298 4.88 8.33 -19.33
C LEU A 298 5.73 9.47 -18.78
N ILE A 299 6.77 9.14 -17.98
CA ILE A 299 7.70 10.13 -17.45
C ILE A 299 8.49 10.77 -18.61
N GLY A 300 8.96 9.97 -19.57
CA GLY A 300 9.65 10.48 -20.75
C GLY A 300 8.80 11.44 -21.57
N VAL A 301 7.53 11.08 -21.81
CA VAL A 301 6.56 11.96 -22.49
C VAL A 301 6.32 13.24 -21.69
N TYR A 302 6.16 13.13 -20.37
CA TYR A 302 6.00 14.29 -19.47
C TYR A 302 7.21 15.24 -19.57
N LEU A 303 8.44 14.72 -19.55
CA LEU A 303 9.66 15.56 -19.63
C LEU A 303 9.75 16.33 -20.94
N LEU A 304 9.33 15.72 -22.04
CA LEU A 304 9.34 16.33 -23.38
C LEU A 304 8.15 17.23 -23.67
N SER A 305 7.09 17.17 -22.85
CA SER A 305 5.87 17.95 -23.04
C SER A 305 5.98 19.36 -22.45
N PRO A 306 5.27 20.35 -23.01
CA PRO A 306 5.11 21.67 -22.40
C PRO A 306 4.52 21.54 -21.00
N LYS A 307 5.01 22.32 -20.03
CA LYS A 307 4.55 22.27 -18.64
C LYS A 307 3.26 23.08 -18.46
N THR A 308 2.14 22.50 -18.84
CA THR A 308 0.80 23.09 -18.72
C THR A 308 -0.05 22.30 -17.72
N GLU A 309 -1.14 22.89 -17.23
CA GLU A 309 -2.10 22.19 -16.36
C GLU A 309 -2.61 20.89 -17.00
N VAL A 310 -2.94 20.91 -18.29
CA VAL A 310 -3.42 19.74 -19.03
C VAL A 310 -2.37 18.64 -19.06
N THR A 311 -1.10 19.00 -19.25
CA THR A 311 0.02 18.03 -19.23
C THR A 311 0.10 17.33 -17.87
N PHE A 312 0.00 18.08 -16.76
CA PHE A 312 0.00 17.50 -15.41
C PHE A 312 -1.20 16.58 -15.19
N TYR A 313 -2.40 16.93 -15.65
CA TYR A 313 -3.61 16.10 -15.48
C TYR A 313 -3.54 14.81 -16.32
N LEU A 314 -3.10 14.89 -17.56
CA LEU A 314 -2.92 13.70 -18.41
C LEU A 314 -1.83 12.77 -17.88
N PHE A 315 -0.72 13.35 -17.43
CA PHE A 315 0.35 12.62 -16.77
C PHE A 315 -0.16 11.93 -15.50
N ALA A 316 -0.89 12.64 -14.66
CA ALA A 316 -1.50 12.11 -13.45
C ALA A 316 -2.47 10.95 -13.74
N ALA A 317 -3.31 11.07 -14.78
CA ALA A 317 -4.22 10.00 -15.18
C ALA A 317 -3.46 8.75 -15.65
N GLY A 318 -2.45 8.91 -16.51
CA GLY A 318 -1.60 7.81 -16.97
C GLY A 318 -0.83 7.14 -15.81
N LEU A 319 -0.23 7.94 -14.94
CA LEU A 319 0.46 7.42 -13.74
C LEU A 319 -0.48 6.68 -12.81
N GLY A 320 -1.67 7.21 -12.57
CA GLY A 320 -2.66 6.59 -11.70
C GLY A 320 -3.00 5.18 -12.13
N LEU A 321 -3.12 4.91 -13.43
CA LEU A 321 -3.35 3.57 -13.97
C LEU A 321 -2.22 2.58 -13.65
N THR A 322 -1.02 3.06 -13.35
CA THR A 322 0.15 2.24 -13.01
C THR A 322 0.55 2.34 -11.53
N TRP A 323 -0.04 3.24 -10.76
CA TRP A 323 0.35 3.65 -9.42
C TRP A 323 0.57 2.47 -8.47
N LEU A 324 -0.38 2.16 -7.61
CA LEU A 324 -0.39 0.96 -6.76
C LEU A 324 -0.99 -0.27 -7.49
N ALA A 325 -1.26 -0.17 -8.79
CA ALA A 325 -1.70 -1.29 -9.62
C ALA A 325 -0.63 -2.40 -9.78
N THR A 326 0.58 -2.17 -9.27
CA THR A 326 1.64 -3.18 -9.11
C THR A 326 1.42 -4.10 -7.90
N VAL A 327 0.59 -3.71 -6.93
CA VAL A 327 0.33 -4.48 -5.70
C VAL A 327 -0.30 -5.85 -5.99
N PRO A 328 -1.41 -5.97 -6.77
CA PRO A 328 -2.02 -7.27 -7.06
C PRO A 328 -1.08 -8.25 -7.79
N PRO A 329 -0.36 -7.86 -8.86
CA PRO A 329 0.55 -8.78 -9.52
C PRO A 329 1.78 -9.13 -8.67
N THR A 330 2.29 -8.23 -7.82
CA THR A 330 3.38 -8.55 -6.87
C THR A 330 2.94 -9.62 -5.88
N ALA A 331 1.79 -9.45 -5.23
CA ALA A 331 1.22 -10.47 -4.36
C ALA A 331 0.93 -11.79 -5.13
N GLY A 332 0.53 -11.67 -6.40
CA GLY A 332 0.32 -12.80 -7.30
C GLY A 332 1.61 -13.60 -7.55
N VAL A 333 2.73 -12.93 -7.81
CA VAL A 333 4.05 -13.58 -7.97
C VAL A 333 4.45 -14.28 -6.69
N VAL A 334 4.38 -13.61 -5.53
CA VAL A 334 4.72 -14.21 -4.23
C VAL A 334 3.88 -15.47 -3.97
N GLY A 335 2.57 -15.38 -4.21
CA GLY A 335 1.66 -16.51 -4.02
C GLY A 335 1.92 -17.69 -4.97
N LYS A 336 2.42 -17.44 -6.20
CA LYS A 336 2.77 -18.49 -7.17
C LYS A 336 4.14 -19.12 -6.87
N LEU A 337 5.10 -18.35 -6.34
CA LEU A 337 6.43 -18.86 -5.99
C LEU A 337 6.41 -19.68 -4.69
N PHE A 338 5.71 -19.21 -3.67
CA PHE A 338 5.84 -19.75 -2.30
C PHE A 338 4.51 -20.26 -1.71
N GLY A 339 3.43 -20.23 -2.49
CA GLY A 339 2.10 -20.59 -2.01
C GLY A 339 1.49 -19.51 -1.11
N THR A 340 0.31 -19.84 -0.55
CA THR A 340 -0.50 -18.86 0.19
C THR A 340 -0.32 -18.94 1.70
N ARG A 341 0.37 -19.98 2.22
CA ARG A 341 0.50 -20.24 3.67
C ARG A 341 1.15 -19.07 4.42
N TYR A 342 2.27 -18.54 3.90
CA TYR A 342 3.03 -17.44 4.48
C TYR A 342 2.98 -16.18 3.59
N LEU A 343 1.90 -16.02 2.83
CA LEU A 343 1.79 -14.93 1.88
C LEU A 343 1.82 -13.56 2.56
N ALA A 344 1.16 -13.42 3.72
CA ALA A 344 1.17 -12.14 4.44
C ALA A 344 2.57 -11.74 4.88
N THR A 345 3.38 -12.70 5.36
CA THR A 345 4.77 -12.47 5.74
C THR A 345 5.63 -12.08 4.55
N LEU A 346 5.64 -12.91 3.52
CA LEU A 346 6.52 -12.74 2.36
C LEU A 346 6.13 -11.50 1.54
N PHE A 347 4.85 -11.26 1.34
CA PHE A 347 4.40 -10.03 0.70
C PHE A 347 4.67 -8.80 1.59
N GLY A 348 4.59 -8.94 2.92
CA GLY A 348 5.00 -7.89 3.86
C GLY A 348 6.47 -7.48 3.71
N LEU A 349 7.37 -8.44 3.46
CA LEU A 349 8.78 -8.15 3.16
C LEU A 349 8.95 -7.38 1.85
N THR A 350 8.19 -7.68 0.79
CA THR A 350 8.24 -6.89 -0.44
C THR A 350 7.72 -5.46 -0.22
N LEU A 351 6.68 -5.29 0.61
CA LEU A 351 6.18 -3.97 1.01
C LEU A 351 7.19 -3.20 1.86
N PHE A 352 7.99 -3.88 2.67
CA PHE A 352 9.10 -3.23 3.37
C PHE A 352 10.13 -2.68 2.38
N SER A 353 10.54 -3.45 1.36
CA SER A 353 11.43 -2.94 0.30
C SER A 353 10.84 -1.74 -0.44
N HIS A 354 9.53 -1.74 -0.69
CA HIS A 354 8.83 -0.58 -1.23
C HIS A 354 8.99 0.66 -0.34
N GLN A 355 8.90 0.53 0.98
CA GLN A 355 9.08 1.67 1.88
C GLN A 355 10.52 2.14 1.99
N VAL A 356 11.50 1.24 1.87
CA VAL A 356 12.91 1.63 1.75
C VAL A 356 13.12 2.46 0.47
N GLY A 357 12.54 2.02 -0.66
CA GLY A 357 12.52 2.81 -1.90
C GLY A 357 11.86 4.17 -1.71
N GLY A 358 10.72 4.20 -1.01
CA GLY A 358 10.00 5.43 -0.69
C GLY A 358 10.81 6.42 0.13
N PHE A 359 11.57 5.96 1.10
CA PHE A 359 12.51 6.79 1.86
C PHE A 359 13.50 7.49 0.93
N PHE A 360 14.14 6.75 0.04
CA PHE A 360 15.11 7.33 -0.90
C PHE A 360 14.45 8.28 -1.90
N GLY A 361 13.26 7.96 -2.42
CA GLY A 361 12.54 8.84 -3.35
C GLY A 361 12.18 10.20 -2.75
N ALA A 362 11.66 10.20 -1.53
CA ALA A 362 11.34 11.44 -0.83
C ALA A 362 12.59 12.23 -0.42
N TRP A 363 13.59 11.55 0.12
CA TRP A 363 14.81 12.19 0.62
C TRP A 363 15.67 12.78 -0.51
N LEU A 364 15.98 11.98 -1.54
CA LEU A 364 16.80 12.44 -2.66
C LEU A 364 16.11 13.53 -3.49
N GLY A 365 14.77 13.51 -3.57
CA GLY A 365 14.00 14.59 -4.19
C GLY A 365 14.17 15.93 -3.44
N GLY A 366 14.21 15.89 -2.11
CA GLY A 366 14.50 17.06 -1.30
C GLY A 366 15.92 17.61 -1.55
N ILE A 367 16.92 16.73 -1.58
CA ILE A 367 18.31 17.13 -1.90
C ILE A 367 18.37 17.73 -3.31
N ALA A 368 17.76 17.09 -4.30
CA ALA A 368 17.81 17.57 -5.68
C ALA A 368 17.27 18.99 -5.84
N VAL A 369 16.14 19.33 -5.23
CA VAL A 369 15.60 20.68 -5.33
C VAL A 369 16.43 21.70 -4.53
N THR A 370 17.00 21.31 -3.40
CA THR A 370 17.81 22.21 -2.56
C THR A 370 19.15 22.53 -3.20
N GLU A 371 19.84 21.52 -3.76
CA GLU A 371 21.18 21.67 -4.30
C GLU A 371 21.19 22.08 -5.78
N LEU A 372 20.21 21.60 -6.57
CA LEU A 372 20.17 21.78 -8.03
C LEU A 372 19.05 22.73 -8.49
N GLY A 373 18.16 23.14 -7.61
CA GLY A 373 17.00 23.99 -7.93
C GLY A 373 15.99 23.30 -8.89
N SER A 374 16.07 21.98 -9.10
CA SER A 374 15.29 21.27 -10.11
C SER A 374 15.11 19.80 -9.74
N TYR A 375 14.02 19.21 -10.18
CA TYR A 375 13.77 17.75 -10.06
C TYR A 375 14.20 16.95 -11.28
N GLN A 376 14.84 17.55 -12.28
CA GLN A 376 15.16 16.88 -13.54
C GLN A 376 15.99 15.60 -13.35
N MET A 377 17.02 15.62 -12.48
CA MET A 377 17.81 14.44 -12.16
C MET A 377 16.96 13.33 -11.55
N MET A 378 16.00 13.68 -10.70
CA MET A 378 15.10 12.71 -10.08
C MET A 378 14.18 12.04 -11.11
N TRP A 379 13.67 12.80 -12.09
CA TRP A 379 12.89 12.24 -13.20
C TRP A 379 13.69 11.29 -14.06
N VAL A 380 14.95 11.64 -14.38
CA VAL A 380 15.84 10.74 -15.16
C VAL A 380 16.18 9.49 -14.36
N ALA A 381 16.46 9.62 -13.06
CA ALA A 381 16.69 8.48 -12.18
C ALA A 381 15.44 7.57 -12.09
N ASP A 382 14.26 8.15 -12.03
CA ASP A 382 13.00 7.41 -11.98
C ASP A 382 12.72 6.64 -13.27
N ILE A 383 13.01 7.23 -14.45
CA ILE A 383 12.96 6.52 -15.74
C ILE A 383 13.93 5.33 -15.72
N ALA A 384 15.18 5.55 -15.33
CA ALA A 384 16.20 4.50 -15.29
C ALA A 384 15.78 3.35 -14.35
N LEU A 385 15.32 3.68 -13.13
CA LEU A 385 14.82 2.71 -12.17
C LEU A 385 13.60 1.96 -12.70
N ALA A 386 12.65 2.66 -13.36
CA ALA A 386 11.47 2.03 -13.94
C ALA A 386 11.82 1.05 -15.08
N LEU A 387 12.78 1.40 -15.94
CA LEU A 387 13.28 0.51 -16.98
C LEU A 387 14.01 -0.70 -16.39
N LEU A 388 14.87 -0.48 -15.38
CA LEU A 388 15.54 -1.57 -14.66
C LEU A 388 14.53 -2.50 -13.98
N ALA A 389 13.51 -1.95 -13.34
CA ALA A 389 12.43 -2.72 -12.73
C ALA A 389 11.64 -3.52 -13.78
N ALA A 390 11.35 -2.92 -14.95
CA ALA A 390 10.69 -3.64 -16.04
C ALA A 390 11.53 -4.85 -16.47
N VAL A 391 12.81 -4.65 -16.78
CA VAL A 391 13.73 -5.72 -17.21
C VAL A 391 13.90 -6.77 -16.09
N ALA A 392 14.03 -6.35 -14.82
CA ALA A 392 14.19 -7.26 -13.69
C ALA A 392 12.99 -8.22 -13.50
N ASN A 393 11.80 -7.84 -13.97
CA ASN A 393 10.64 -8.73 -13.89
C ASN A 393 10.64 -9.84 -14.97
N LEU A 394 11.39 -9.70 -16.08
CA LEU A 394 11.39 -10.68 -17.17
C LEU A 394 11.95 -12.07 -16.76
N PRO A 395 13.11 -12.18 -16.06
CA PRO A 395 13.68 -13.47 -15.69
C PRO A 395 12.94 -14.17 -14.53
N ILE A 396 11.98 -13.54 -13.87
CA ILE A 396 11.22 -14.16 -12.79
C ILE A 396 10.59 -15.48 -13.26
N LYS A 397 10.90 -16.57 -12.57
CA LYS A 397 10.38 -17.91 -12.88
C LYS A 397 8.99 -18.09 -12.29
N GLU A 398 8.00 -17.52 -12.94
CA GLU A 398 6.58 -17.67 -12.56
C GLU A 398 5.96 -18.88 -13.25
N ALA A 399 5.27 -19.74 -12.46
CA ALA A 399 4.52 -20.88 -13.02
C ALA A 399 3.43 -20.40 -13.99
N HIS A 400 3.15 -21.18 -15.03
CA HIS A 400 2.03 -20.90 -15.94
C HIS A 400 0.70 -21.01 -15.19
N VAL A 401 -0.24 -20.08 -15.46
CA VAL A 401 -1.59 -20.11 -14.88
C VAL A 401 -2.29 -21.44 -15.12
N GLY A 402 -2.06 -22.08 -16.26
CA GLY A 402 -2.62 -23.40 -16.61
C GLY A 402 -1.99 -24.61 -15.88
N ALA A 403 -0.80 -24.47 -15.30
CA ALA A 403 -0.17 -25.54 -14.51
C ALA A 403 -0.77 -25.66 -13.11
N LEU A 404 -1.30 -24.55 -12.56
CA LEU A 404 -1.95 -24.49 -11.25
C LEU A 404 -3.40 -25.02 -11.25
N GLN A 405 -3.99 -25.27 -12.42
CA GLN A 405 -5.32 -25.85 -12.57
C GLN A 405 -5.31 -27.37 -12.63
N ARG A 406 -4.12 -28.01 -12.71
CA ARG A 406 -3.97 -29.46 -12.83
C ARG A 406 -3.44 -30.15 -11.56
N THR A 407 -3.20 -29.40 -10.49
CA THR A 407 -2.88 -29.90 -9.15
C THR A 407 -3.97 -29.51 -8.15
#